data_18c55a7c17add1c96e8b561028d1037c
#
_entry.id   18c55a7c17add1c96e8b561028d1037c
#
_cell.length_a   1.000
_cell.length_b   1.000
_cell.length_c   1.000
_cell.angle_alpha   90.00
_cell.angle_beta   90.00
_cell.angle_gamma   90.00
#
_symmetry.space_group_name_H-M   'P 1'
#
loop_
_entity.id
_entity.type
_entity.pdbx_description
1 polymer ?
#
loop_
_entity_poly.entity_id
_entity_poly.type
_entity_poly.pdbx_seq_one_letter_code
_entity_poly.pdbx_strand_id
1 'polypeptide(L)'
;MATRTQSNTEGHGRDGEKHMIFSALMTLAIAVSVSITPLQSAIWQVETSQCKSDCPKGDNGAAIGPLQIHRACWEDVKRDGENYSDCEGLDYSIQIFQRYMLRYATEKRLKRCVTDQDRARIWNGGPNGYKRQSTEVYWEKVQNALLE
;
A
#
# COMPACT_ATOMS: atom_id res chain seq x y z
N MET A 1 -34.55 1.41 -85.19
CA MET A 1 -35.16 0.03 -85.20
C MET A 1 -34.88 -0.58 -83.82
N ALA A 2 -35.96 -1.02 -83.24
CA ALA A 2 -36.12 -2.01 -82.17
C ALA A 2 -35.41 -1.68 -80.85
N THR A 3 -36.14 -1.20 -79.81
CA THR A 3 -37.05 -1.84 -78.86
C THR A 3 -36.43 -3.02 -78.10
N ARG A 4 -36.33 -2.90 -76.77
CA ARG A 4 -37.10 -3.74 -75.81
C ARG A 4 -36.38 -3.68 -74.46
N THR A 5 -36.95 -3.10 -73.47
CA THR A 5 -37.90 -3.62 -72.43
C THR A 5 -37.18 -4.27 -71.25
N GLN A 6 -37.40 -3.63 -70.14
CA GLN A 6 -37.67 -4.06 -68.73
C GLN A 6 -37.02 -5.36 -68.18
N SER A 7 -36.53 -5.26 -67.00
CA SER A 7 -37.29 -5.79 -65.86
C SER A 7 -36.66 -5.36 -64.54
N ASN A 8 -37.52 -4.85 -63.67
CA ASN A 8 -37.38 -4.71 -62.24
C ASN A 8 -37.05 -6.04 -61.58
N THR A 9 -36.14 -6.02 -60.62
CA THR A 9 -36.29 -6.85 -59.42
C THR A 9 -35.79 -6.09 -58.22
N GLU A 10 -36.72 -5.78 -57.36
CA GLU A 10 -36.51 -5.31 -56.00
C GLU A 10 -35.78 -6.41 -55.20
N GLY A 11 -34.70 -6.07 -54.61
CA GLY A 11 -33.95 -6.91 -53.68
C GLY A 11 -33.79 -6.19 -52.35
N HIS A 12 -34.67 -6.53 -51.46
CA HIS A 12 -34.78 -6.19 -50.06
C HIS A 12 -33.41 -6.11 -49.39
N GLY A 13 -32.99 -4.91 -49.02
CA GLY A 13 -31.82 -4.69 -48.16
C GLY A 13 -32.22 -5.04 -46.72
N ARG A 14 -31.55 -6.01 -46.18
CA ARG A 14 -31.60 -6.26 -44.75
C ARG A 14 -30.59 -5.34 -44.08
N ASP A 15 -31.09 -4.36 -43.35
CA ASP A 15 -30.30 -3.57 -42.40
C ASP A 15 -29.76 -4.52 -41.34
N GLY A 16 -28.50 -4.81 -41.46
CA GLY A 16 -27.74 -5.49 -40.43
C GLY A 16 -27.57 -4.58 -39.23
N GLU A 17 -28.50 -4.69 -38.28
CA GLU A 17 -28.30 -4.16 -36.93
C GLU A 17 -26.97 -4.71 -36.38
N LYS A 18 -25.97 -3.87 -36.41
CA LYS A 18 -24.74 -4.10 -35.63
C LYS A 18 -25.09 -3.92 -34.17
N HIS A 19 -25.50 -4.99 -33.53
CA HIS A 19 -25.54 -5.07 -32.10
C HIS A 19 -24.10 -4.85 -31.57
N MET A 20 -23.81 -3.61 -31.21
CA MET A 20 -22.65 -3.32 -30.36
C MET A 20 -22.96 -3.91 -28.99
N ILE A 21 -22.44 -5.10 -28.77
CA ILE A 21 -22.40 -5.70 -27.46
C ILE A 21 -21.36 -4.91 -26.68
N PHE A 22 -21.78 -3.85 -25.98
CA PHE A 22 -21.00 -3.24 -24.92
C PHE A 22 -20.89 -4.26 -23.80
N SER A 23 -19.86 -5.08 -23.84
CA SER A 23 -19.44 -5.87 -22.70
C SER A 23 -18.94 -4.90 -21.64
N ALA A 24 -19.86 -4.51 -20.75
CA ALA A 24 -19.49 -3.80 -19.53
C ALA A 24 -18.72 -4.80 -18.66
N LEU A 25 -17.40 -4.82 -18.81
CA LEU A 25 -16.48 -5.42 -17.86
C LEU A 25 -16.60 -4.60 -16.57
N MET A 26 -17.53 -5.03 -15.72
CA MET A 26 -17.64 -4.53 -14.36
C MET A 26 -16.41 -5.05 -13.61
N THR A 27 -15.34 -4.25 -13.59
CA THR A 27 -14.16 -4.52 -12.78
C THR A 27 -14.60 -4.38 -11.34
N LEU A 28 -14.89 -5.50 -10.71
CA LEU A 28 -15.14 -5.57 -9.28
C LEU A 28 -13.82 -5.23 -8.58
N ALA A 29 -13.64 -3.97 -8.22
CA ALA A 29 -12.55 -3.55 -7.35
C ALA A 29 -12.81 -4.17 -5.97
N ILE A 30 -12.18 -5.31 -5.72
CA ILE A 30 -12.12 -5.86 -4.37
C ILE A 30 -11.26 -4.88 -3.58
N ALA A 31 -11.89 -4.08 -2.74
CA ALA A 31 -11.18 -3.28 -1.75
C ALA A 31 -10.53 -4.27 -0.77
N VAL A 32 -9.25 -4.54 -0.98
CA VAL A 32 -8.45 -5.30 -0.02
C VAL A 32 -8.28 -4.41 1.19
N SER A 33 -9.12 -4.62 2.21
CA SER A 33 -8.93 -3.98 3.51
C SER A 33 -7.58 -4.43 4.05
N VAL A 34 -6.67 -3.50 4.25
CA VAL A 34 -5.39 -3.80 4.90
C VAL A 34 -5.69 -4.09 6.37
N SER A 35 -5.61 -5.37 6.73
CA SER A 35 -5.76 -5.77 8.14
C SER A 35 -4.55 -5.29 8.92
N ILE A 36 -4.79 -4.44 9.92
CA ILE A 36 -3.75 -3.93 10.82
C ILE A 36 -3.48 -4.96 11.90
N THR A 37 -2.22 -5.38 12.04
CA THR A 37 -1.80 -6.31 13.10
C THR A 37 -1.68 -5.58 14.45
N PRO A 38 -1.73 -6.30 15.60
CA PRO A 38 -1.51 -5.69 16.91
C PRO A 38 -0.21 -4.88 16.99
N LEU A 39 0.89 -5.40 16.44
CA LEU A 39 2.16 -4.70 16.39
C LEU A 39 2.08 -3.38 15.59
N GLN A 40 1.42 -3.38 14.44
CA GLN A 40 1.26 -2.17 13.63
C GLN A 40 0.40 -1.13 14.34
N SER A 41 -0.65 -1.58 15.04
CA SER A 41 -1.50 -0.70 15.87
C SER A 41 -0.71 -0.07 17.01
N ALA A 42 0.11 -0.85 17.72
CA ALA A 42 0.95 -0.38 18.81
C ALA A 42 2.01 0.62 18.32
N ILE A 43 2.64 0.34 17.18
CA ILE A 43 3.60 1.28 16.55
C ILE A 43 2.88 2.58 16.18
N TRP A 44 1.71 2.50 15.55
CA TRP A 44 0.91 3.68 15.22
C TRP A 44 0.53 4.50 16.46
N GLN A 45 0.16 3.83 17.56
CA GLN A 45 -0.08 4.49 18.85
C GLN A 45 1.16 5.24 19.34
N VAL A 46 2.33 4.62 19.29
CA VAL A 46 3.59 5.21 19.76
C VAL A 46 4.06 6.39 18.89
N GLU A 47 3.88 6.27 17.56
CA GLU A 47 4.36 7.30 16.63
C GLU A 47 3.47 8.56 16.64
N THR A 48 2.16 8.40 16.64
CA THR A 48 1.23 9.52 16.43
C THR A 48 -0.05 9.46 17.25
N SER A 49 -0.11 8.65 18.30
CA SER A 49 -1.34 8.45 19.10
C SER A 49 -2.55 8.10 18.23
N GLN A 50 -2.33 7.23 17.24
CA GLN A 50 -3.33 6.77 16.27
C GLN A 50 -3.96 7.88 15.41
N CYS A 51 -3.21 8.92 15.11
CA CYS A 51 -3.60 9.94 14.14
C CYS A 51 -3.87 9.33 12.76
N LYS A 52 -5.01 9.64 12.13
CA LYS A 52 -5.43 9.07 10.83
C LYS A 52 -5.18 10.00 9.64
N SER A 53 -5.24 11.31 9.86
CA SER A 53 -5.08 12.33 8.84
C SER A 53 -4.44 13.58 9.44
N ASP A 54 -3.71 14.32 8.63
CA ASP A 54 -2.99 15.52 9.05
C ASP A 54 -2.10 15.28 10.27
N CYS A 55 -1.46 14.12 10.29
CA CYS A 55 -0.60 13.72 11.39
C CYS A 55 0.59 14.69 11.52
N PRO A 56 1.01 15.00 12.76
CA PRO A 56 2.17 15.87 12.96
C PRO A 56 3.39 15.29 12.25
N LYS A 57 4.15 16.16 11.60
CA LYS A 57 5.40 15.78 10.95
C LYS A 57 6.49 15.70 12.00
N GLY A 58 7.06 14.51 12.17
CA GLY A 58 8.17 14.27 13.09
C GLY A 58 9.53 14.72 12.54
N ASP A 59 10.53 14.73 13.39
CA ASP A 59 11.91 15.03 13.04
C ASP A 59 12.07 16.31 12.18
N ASN A 60 11.45 17.41 12.63
CA ASN A 60 11.43 18.69 11.92
C ASN A 60 10.89 18.58 10.48
N GLY A 61 9.92 17.71 10.24
CA GLY A 61 9.28 17.51 8.95
C GLY A 61 9.92 16.43 8.07
N ALA A 62 10.91 15.72 8.57
CA ALA A 62 11.59 14.65 7.84
C ALA A 62 10.80 13.33 7.85
N ALA A 63 9.88 13.14 8.80
CA ALA A 63 9.00 11.99 8.91
C ALA A 63 7.54 12.40 8.71
N ILE A 64 6.77 11.62 7.94
CA ILE A 64 5.38 11.92 7.61
C ILE A 64 4.44 10.74 7.87
N GLY A 65 3.18 11.08 8.04
CA GLY A 65 2.06 10.13 8.13
C GLY A 65 1.96 9.38 9.45
N PRO A 66 0.96 8.50 9.55
CA PRO A 66 0.62 7.78 10.78
C PRO A 66 1.77 7.00 11.41
N LEU A 67 2.64 6.41 10.60
CA LEU A 67 3.78 5.62 11.06
C LEU A 67 5.12 6.39 10.99
N GLN A 68 5.09 7.71 10.80
CA GLN A 68 6.26 8.59 10.79
C GLN A 68 7.38 8.08 9.85
N ILE A 69 7.03 7.93 8.58
CA ILE A 69 7.92 7.36 7.57
C ILE A 69 8.91 8.41 7.09
N HIS A 70 10.20 8.12 7.24
CA HIS A 70 11.27 8.90 6.62
C HIS A 70 11.39 8.61 5.12
N ARG A 71 11.74 9.62 4.33
CA ARG A 71 11.92 9.47 2.88
C ARG A 71 12.88 8.32 2.52
N ALA A 72 13.99 8.18 3.22
CA ALA A 72 14.95 7.10 2.98
C ALA A 72 14.34 5.69 3.20
N CYS A 73 13.48 5.54 4.21
CA CYS A 73 12.76 4.30 4.46
C CYS A 73 11.81 3.97 3.30
N TRP A 74 11.08 4.97 2.81
CA TRP A 74 10.17 4.83 1.67
C TRP A 74 10.93 4.51 0.37
N GLU A 75 12.01 5.24 0.05
CA GLU A 75 12.83 5.02 -1.15
C GLU A 75 13.40 3.61 -1.22
N ASP A 76 13.66 3.01 -0.08
CA ASP A 76 14.24 1.67 0.05
C ASP A 76 13.26 0.54 -0.36
N VAL A 77 11.94 0.80 -0.28
CA VAL A 77 10.90 -0.20 -0.52
C VAL A 77 9.76 0.24 -1.44
N LYS A 78 9.81 1.46 -1.96
CA LYS A 78 8.84 1.98 -2.92
C LYS A 78 8.80 1.14 -4.19
N ARG A 79 7.68 1.20 -4.90
CA ARG A 79 7.52 0.67 -6.26
C ARG A 79 7.50 1.82 -7.26
N ASP A 80 7.69 1.49 -8.52
CA ASP A 80 7.60 2.48 -9.60
C ASP A 80 6.20 3.12 -9.64
N GLY A 81 6.17 4.43 -9.81
CA GLY A 81 4.94 5.21 -9.87
C GLY A 81 4.33 5.62 -8.51
N GLU A 82 4.87 5.16 -7.39
CA GLU A 82 4.42 5.58 -6.05
C GLU A 82 5.02 6.92 -5.64
N ASN A 83 4.29 7.68 -4.81
CA ASN A 83 4.73 8.99 -4.31
C ASN A 83 4.94 8.94 -2.79
N TYR A 84 5.96 9.66 -2.31
CA TYR A 84 6.24 9.72 -0.89
C TYR A 84 5.09 10.34 -0.08
N SER A 85 4.37 11.31 -0.66
CA SER A 85 3.18 11.91 -0.03
C SER A 85 2.07 10.90 0.28
N ASP A 86 2.01 9.76 -0.41
CA ASP A 86 1.02 8.73 -0.15
C ASP A 86 1.19 8.12 1.27
N CYS A 87 2.39 8.27 1.86
CA CYS A 87 2.66 7.88 3.25
C CYS A 87 1.86 8.69 4.29
N GLU A 88 1.21 9.78 3.91
CA GLU A 88 0.28 10.51 4.78
C GLU A 88 -1.00 9.69 5.05
N GLY A 89 -1.33 8.72 4.18
CA GLY A 89 -2.42 7.77 4.36
C GLY A 89 -2.02 6.54 5.18
N LEU A 90 -2.91 6.10 6.09
CA LEU A 90 -2.65 4.95 6.97
C LEU A 90 -2.42 3.65 6.20
N ASP A 91 -3.27 3.34 5.23
CA ASP A 91 -3.20 2.09 4.47
C ASP A 91 -1.88 1.97 3.72
N TYR A 92 -1.42 3.06 3.13
CA TYR A 92 -0.15 3.07 2.42
C TYR A 92 1.04 3.03 3.39
N SER A 93 0.97 3.72 4.52
CA SER A 93 1.97 3.63 5.59
C SER A 93 2.13 2.18 6.08
N ILE A 94 1.04 1.45 6.27
CA ILE A 94 1.06 0.03 6.65
C ILE A 94 1.73 -0.83 5.55
N GLN A 95 1.46 -0.56 4.26
CA GLN A 95 2.12 -1.27 3.17
C GLN A 95 3.64 -1.03 3.15
N ILE A 96 4.08 0.20 3.37
CA ILE A 96 5.52 0.52 3.47
C ILE A 96 6.15 -0.22 4.66
N PHE A 97 5.50 -0.21 5.84
CA PHE A 97 5.95 -0.99 6.99
C PHE A 97 6.12 -2.47 6.63
N GLN A 98 5.11 -3.09 6.03
CA GLN A 98 5.16 -4.51 5.65
C GLN A 98 6.31 -4.81 4.69
N ARG A 99 6.50 -3.99 3.65
CA ARG A 99 7.60 -4.16 2.69
C ARG A 99 8.97 -4.01 3.36
N TYR A 100 9.09 -3.04 4.27
CA TYR A 100 10.31 -2.82 5.02
C TYR A 100 10.63 -4.01 5.93
N MET A 101 9.63 -4.56 6.60
CA MET A 101 9.80 -5.78 7.41
C MET A 101 10.17 -7.00 6.56
N LEU A 102 9.53 -7.20 5.41
CA LEU A 102 9.88 -8.28 4.48
C LEU A 102 11.33 -8.19 4.00
N ARG A 103 11.88 -6.99 3.87
CA ARG A 103 13.27 -6.77 3.46
C ARG A 103 14.26 -6.97 4.59
N TYR A 104 13.97 -6.47 5.79
CA TYR A 104 14.95 -6.33 6.86
C TYR A 104 14.73 -7.22 8.08
N ALA A 105 13.50 -7.59 8.40
CA ALA A 105 13.15 -8.44 9.53
C ALA A 105 12.99 -9.89 9.07
N THR A 106 14.08 -10.52 8.63
CA THR A 106 14.07 -11.91 8.11
C THR A 106 14.98 -12.82 8.94
N GLU A 107 14.59 -14.08 9.09
CA GLU A 107 15.40 -15.08 9.78
C GLU A 107 16.79 -15.24 9.15
N LYS A 108 16.85 -15.20 7.82
CA LYS A 108 18.11 -15.27 7.08
C LYS A 108 19.07 -14.16 7.52
N ARG A 109 18.55 -12.95 7.75
CA ARG A 109 19.35 -11.79 8.12
C ARG A 109 19.69 -11.77 9.62
N LEU A 110 18.71 -12.08 10.48
CA LEU A 110 18.88 -12.07 11.93
C LEU A 110 19.59 -13.32 12.45
N LYS A 111 19.66 -14.39 11.66
CA LYS A 111 20.18 -15.73 12.02
C LYS A 111 19.43 -16.40 13.17
N ARG A 112 18.19 -16.03 13.38
CA ARG A 112 17.25 -16.58 14.36
C ARG A 112 15.81 -16.21 14.00
N CYS A 113 14.84 -16.79 14.70
CA CYS A 113 13.43 -16.39 14.56
C CYS A 113 13.27 -14.89 14.84
N VAL A 114 12.44 -14.24 14.03
CA VAL A 114 12.15 -12.80 14.12
C VAL A 114 11.01 -12.57 15.11
N THR A 115 11.25 -11.71 16.08
CA THR A 115 10.27 -11.30 17.10
C THR A 115 9.63 -9.94 16.76
N ASP A 116 8.55 -9.58 17.47
CA ASP A 116 7.96 -8.24 17.35
C ASP A 116 8.88 -7.15 17.90
N GLN A 117 9.68 -7.47 18.91
CA GLN A 117 10.77 -6.59 19.37
C GLN A 117 11.75 -6.27 18.25
N ASP A 118 12.16 -7.25 17.45
CA ASP A 118 13.05 -7.02 16.31
C ASP A 118 12.42 -6.10 15.29
N ARG A 119 11.14 -6.35 14.95
CA ARG A 119 10.40 -5.54 13.98
C ARG A 119 10.25 -4.09 14.43
N ALA A 120 9.84 -3.88 15.68
CA ALA A 120 9.71 -2.54 16.25
C ALA A 120 11.05 -1.79 16.26
N ARG A 121 12.12 -2.46 16.69
CA ARG A 121 13.47 -1.85 16.76
C ARG A 121 14.07 -1.62 15.37
N ILE A 122 13.79 -2.48 14.39
CA ILE A 122 14.16 -2.24 12.99
C ILE A 122 13.37 -1.05 12.42
N TRP A 123 12.10 -0.92 12.77
CA TRP A 123 11.30 0.22 12.34
C TRP A 123 11.88 1.54 12.82
N ASN A 124 12.16 1.66 14.11
CA ASN A 124 12.69 2.88 14.72
C ASN A 124 14.15 3.16 14.37
N GLY A 125 15.00 2.14 14.38
CA GLY A 125 16.45 2.30 14.26
C GLY A 125 17.04 1.94 12.90
N GLY A 126 16.20 1.66 11.89
CA GLY A 126 16.64 1.22 10.58
C GLY A 126 17.09 -0.25 10.55
N PRO A 127 17.68 -0.72 9.46
CA PRO A 127 17.97 -2.13 9.22
C PRO A 127 18.75 -2.84 10.34
N ASN A 128 19.56 -2.12 11.10
CA ASN A 128 20.34 -2.64 12.23
C ASN A 128 19.77 -2.24 13.60
N GLY A 129 18.57 -1.66 13.65
CA GLY A 129 17.93 -1.21 14.87
C GLY A 129 17.85 -2.30 15.95
N TYR A 130 17.57 -3.54 15.57
CA TYR A 130 17.51 -4.68 16.50
C TYR A 130 18.79 -4.94 17.31
N LYS A 131 19.93 -4.36 16.90
CA LYS A 131 21.22 -4.45 17.60
C LYS A 131 21.55 -3.21 18.43
N ARG A 132 20.83 -2.10 18.22
CA ARG A 132 21.15 -0.80 18.85
C ARG A 132 20.48 -0.69 20.20
N GLN A 133 21.24 -0.43 21.25
CA GLN A 133 20.68 -0.21 22.58
C GLN A 133 19.73 0.99 22.63
N SER A 134 20.00 2.03 21.83
CA SER A 134 19.14 3.22 21.75
C SER A 134 17.68 2.92 21.33
N THR A 135 17.40 1.78 20.70
CA THR A 135 16.05 1.37 20.28
C THR A 135 15.30 0.55 21.33
N GLU A 136 15.93 0.23 22.46
CA GLU A 136 15.26 -0.49 23.56
C GLU A 136 14.11 0.34 24.15
N VAL A 137 14.35 1.61 24.41
CA VAL A 137 13.33 2.53 24.94
C VAL A 137 12.12 2.64 24.00
N TYR A 138 12.35 2.57 22.69
CA TYR A 138 11.27 2.54 21.72
C TYR A 138 10.45 1.23 21.84
N TRP A 139 11.15 0.11 21.94
CA TRP A 139 10.48 -1.19 22.15
C TRP A 139 9.63 -1.20 23.43
N GLU A 140 10.14 -0.67 24.54
CA GLU A 140 9.36 -0.58 25.80
C GLU A 140 8.05 0.17 25.61
N LYS A 141 8.05 1.28 24.85
CA LYS A 141 6.82 2.01 24.50
C LYS A 141 5.86 1.16 23.67
N VAL A 142 6.37 0.47 22.63
CA VAL A 142 5.55 -0.39 21.79
C VAL A 142 5.00 -1.57 22.58
N GLN A 143 5.79 -2.17 23.48
CA GLN A 143 5.37 -3.26 24.32
C GLN A 143 4.25 -2.83 25.27
N ASN A 144 4.31 -1.65 25.86
CA ASN A 144 3.25 -1.11 26.68
C ASN A 144 1.96 -0.91 25.87
N ALA A 145 2.06 -0.35 24.66
CA ALA A 145 0.92 -0.17 23.76
C ALA A 145 0.31 -1.49 23.23
N LEU A 146 1.04 -2.60 23.29
CA LEU A 146 0.52 -3.94 22.97
C LEU A 146 -0.33 -4.54 24.10
N LEU A 147 -0.20 -4.01 25.31
CA LEU A 147 -0.92 -4.49 26.51
C LEU A 147 -2.21 -3.71 26.76
N GLU A 148 -2.44 -2.60 26.08
CA GLU A 148 -3.64 -1.77 26.12
C GLU A 148 -4.74 -2.31 25.19
#